data_2baa09e7da342af1ef680af896ed94a8
#
_entry.id   2baa09e7da342af1ef680af896ed94a8
#
_cell.length_a   1.000
_cell.length_b   1.000
_cell.length_c   1.000
_cell.angle_alpha   90.00
_cell.angle_beta   90.00
_cell.angle_gamma   90.00
#
_symmetry.space_group_name_H-M   'P 1'
#
loop_
_entity.id
_entity.type
_entity.pdbx_description
1 polymer ?
#
loop_
_entity_poly.entity_id
_entity_poly.type
_entity_poly.pdbx_seq_one_letter_code
_entity_poly.pdbx_strand_id
1 'polypeptide(L)'
;MPAAAALKVLIVDDQLTMRSLVRNGLREIGVTDLREAADGEDGLRQLLSAPANLVISDYNMPKLDGLGLLRAIRAAPQLRNTGFIMLTGRADGDLVRRAVQFGVNNYLVKPFTVAMLRQKIEDVYGALT
;
A
#
# COMPACT_ATOMS: atom_id res chain seq x y z
N MET A 1 -2.57 11.14 16.93
CA MET A 1 -3.33 10.91 15.70
C MET A 1 -2.59 11.52 14.51
N PRO A 2 -2.28 10.75 13.45
CA PRO A 2 -1.52 11.30 12.33
C PRO A 2 -2.36 12.24 11.48
N ALA A 3 -1.74 13.29 11.00
CA ALA A 3 -2.34 14.15 9.99
C ALA A 3 -2.22 13.46 8.62
N ALA A 4 -3.31 13.43 7.85
CA ALA A 4 -3.30 12.85 6.51
C ALA A 4 -2.22 13.51 5.65
N ALA A 5 -2.05 14.82 5.73
CA ALA A 5 -1.05 15.56 4.96
C ALA A 5 0.40 15.20 5.33
N ALA A 6 0.63 14.57 6.47
CA ALA A 6 1.97 14.15 6.89
C ALA A 6 2.34 12.75 6.41
N LEU A 7 1.40 11.97 5.90
CA LEU A 7 1.66 10.63 5.41
C LEU A 7 2.34 10.68 4.04
N LYS A 8 3.42 9.92 3.91
CA LYS A 8 4.10 9.68 2.64
C LYS A 8 3.67 8.31 2.13
N VAL A 9 2.97 8.27 1.01
CA VAL A 9 2.37 7.03 0.49
C VAL A 9 2.95 6.70 -0.87
N LEU A 10 3.32 5.44 -1.06
CA LEU A 10 3.69 4.89 -2.35
C LEU A 10 2.58 3.97 -2.83
N ILE A 11 2.07 4.21 -4.03
CA ILE A 11 1.06 3.39 -4.68
C ILE A 11 1.76 2.52 -5.71
N VAL A 12 1.60 1.19 -5.62
CA VAL A 12 2.24 0.25 -6.53
C VAL A 12 1.17 -0.58 -7.23
N ASP A 13 1.04 -0.40 -8.53
CA ASP A 13 0.06 -1.13 -9.36
C ASP A 13 0.49 -1.01 -10.82
N ASP A 14 0.42 -2.09 -11.58
CA ASP A 14 0.77 -2.07 -13.00
C ASP A 14 -0.33 -1.46 -13.88
N GLN A 15 -1.52 -1.23 -13.33
CA GLN A 15 -2.64 -0.63 -14.04
C GLN A 15 -2.77 0.86 -13.70
N LEU A 16 -2.56 1.71 -14.69
CA LEU A 16 -2.66 3.17 -14.52
C LEU A 16 -4.02 3.60 -13.97
N THR A 17 -5.10 2.99 -14.46
CA THR A 17 -6.45 3.31 -14.00
C THR A 17 -6.60 3.07 -12.50
N MET A 18 -6.09 1.94 -12.01
CA MET A 18 -6.17 1.61 -10.58
C MET A 18 -5.29 2.54 -9.75
N ARG A 19 -4.06 2.85 -10.21
CA ARG A 19 -3.21 3.83 -9.51
C ARG A 19 -3.93 5.17 -9.39
N SER A 20 -4.60 5.60 -10.46
CA SER A 20 -5.36 6.88 -10.46
C SER A 20 -6.50 6.86 -9.45
N LEU A 21 -7.23 5.74 -9.35
CA LEU A 21 -8.33 5.61 -8.38
C LEU A 21 -7.81 5.71 -6.94
N VAL A 22 -6.72 5.01 -6.64
CA VAL A 22 -6.12 5.06 -5.30
C VAL A 22 -5.59 6.46 -5.01
N ARG A 23 -4.88 7.06 -5.96
CA ARG A 23 -4.34 8.43 -5.83
C ARG A 23 -5.46 9.43 -5.55
N ASN A 24 -6.52 9.40 -6.35
CA ASN A 24 -7.63 10.34 -6.19
C ASN A 24 -8.33 10.14 -4.85
N GLY A 25 -8.51 8.89 -4.43
CA GLY A 25 -9.08 8.57 -3.12
C GLY A 25 -8.22 9.10 -1.97
N LEU A 26 -6.91 8.92 -2.05
CA LEU A 26 -5.98 9.43 -1.04
C LEU A 26 -5.99 10.95 -0.96
N ARG A 27 -6.04 11.63 -2.10
CA ARG A 27 -6.14 13.10 -2.13
C ARG A 27 -7.43 13.57 -1.48
N GLU A 28 -8.52 12.88 -1.74
CA GLU A 28 -9.82 13.21 -1.13
C GLU A 28 -9.78 13.05 0.39
N ILE A 29 -9.02 12.07 0.89
CA ILE A 29 -8.79 11.85 2.33
C ILE A 29 -7.90 12.95 2.93
N GLY A 30 -7.07 13.60 2.13
CA GLY A 30 -6.16 14.66 2.56
C GLY A 30 -4.69 14.30 2.48
N VAL A 31 -4.34 13.15 1.92
CA VAL A 31 -2.96 12.75 1.68
C VAL A 31 -2.44 13.49 0.46
N THR A 32 -1.31 14.18 0.61
CA THR A 32 -0.74 15.02 -0.45
C THR A 32 0.63 14.55 -0.93
N ASP A 33 1.37 13.80 -0.12
CA ASP A 33 2.68 13.28 -0.50
C ASP A 33 2.52 11.87 -1.07
N LEU A 34 2.36 11.80 -2.39
CA LEU A 34 2.05 10.57 -3.11
C LEU A 34 3.10 10.30 -4.18
N ARG A 35 3.54 9.05 -4.25
CA ARG A 35 4.38 8.54 -5.33
C ARG A 35 3.73 7.29 -5.93
N GLU A 36 4.11 6.96 -7.17
CA GLU A 36 3.56 5.81 -7.88
C GLU A 36 4.68 4.97 -8.46
N ALA A 37 4.46 3.66 -8.50
CA ALA A 37 5.32 2.69 -9.17
C ALA A 37 4.45 1.73 -9.97
N ALA A 38 4.94 1.30 -11.12
CA ALA A 38 4.19 0.42 -12.02
C ALA A 38 4.43 -1.08 -11.74
N ASP A 39 5.40 -1.41 -10.91
CA ASP A 39 5.69 -2.79 -10.51
C ASP A 39 6.42 -2.82 -9.17
N GLY A 40 6.54 -4.03 -8.61
CA GLY A 40 7.16 -4.21 -7.29
C GLY A 40 8.65 -3.89 -7.27
N GLU A 41 9.38 -4.14 -8.35
CA GLU A 41 10.82 -3.81 -8.42
C GLU A 41 11.04 -2.30 -8.35
N ASP A 42 10.27 -1.54 -9.14
CA ASP A 42 10.33 -0.08 -9.11
C ASP A 42 9.91 0.46 -7.75
N GLY A 43 8.86 -0.12 -7.17
CA GLY A 43 8.41 0.25 -5.83
C GLY A 43 9.49 0.08 -4.78
N LEU A 44 10.16 -1.08 -4.77
CA LEU A 44 11.23 -1.35 -3.83
C LEU A 44 12.41 -0.39 -4.04
N ARG A 45 12.79 -0.14 -5.29
CA ARG A 45 13.88 0.79 -5.61
C ARG A 45 13.58 2.19 -5.09
N GLN A 46 12.35 2.68 -5.29
CA GLN A 46 11.94 3.98 -4.79
C GLN A 46 12.00 4.05 -3.27
N LEU A 47 11.53 3.01 -2.58
CA LEU A 47 11.54 2.98 -1.11
C LEU A 47 12.95 2.95 -0.55
N LEU A 48 13.86 2.22 -1.18
CA LEU A 48 15.27 2.19 -0.76
C LEU A 48 15.95 3.54 -0.95
N SER A 49 15.53 4.28 -1.95
CA SER A 49 16.06 5.63 -2.24
C SER A 49 15.44 6.68 -1.32
N ALA A 50 14.14 6.61 -1.07
CA ALA A 50 13.40 7.54 -0.21
C ALA A 50 12.24 6.80 0.46
N PRO A 51 12.35 6.45 1.74
CA PRO A 51 11.31 5.69 2.44
C PRO A 51 9.95 6.40 2.46
N ALA A 52 8.88 5.62 2.54
CA ALA A 52 7.51 6.10 2.73
C ALA A 52 6.96 5.59 4.06
N ASN A 53 5.86 6.15 4.51
CA ASN A 53 5.16 5.67 5.70
C ASN A 53 4.29 4.46 5.38
N LEU A 54 3.68 4.47 4.18
CA LEU A 54 2.68 3.48 3.78
C LEU A 54 2.86 3.10 2.33
N VAL A 55 2.78 1.81 2.06
CA VAL A 55 2.70 1.26 0.71
C VAL A 55 1.30 0.70 0.51
N ILE A 56 0.64 1.08 -0.58
CA ILE A 56 -0.61 0.47 -1.02
C ILE A 56 -0.29 -0.22 -2.33
N SER A 57 -0.30 -1.54 -2.35
CA SER A 57 0.18 -2.34 -3.47
C SER A 57 -0.84 -3.36 -3.93
N ASP A 58 -1.04 -3.45 -5.24
CA ASP A 58 -1.75 -4.57 -5.84
C ASP A 58 -0.99 -5.87 -5.58
N TYR A 59 -1.71 -6.98 -5.56
CA TYR A 59 -1.08 -8.31 -5.44
C TYR A 59 -0.46 -8.75 -6.76
N ASN A 60 -1.24 -8.73 -7.85
CA ASN A 60 -0.82 -9.23 -9.16
C ASN A 60 -0.09 -8.15 -9.97
N MET A 61 1.23 -8.29 -10.06
CA MET A 61 2.06 -7.37 -10.83
C MET A 61 3.21 -8.16 -11.48
N PRO A 62 3.70 -7.70 -12.65
CA PRO A 62 4.88 -8.32 -13.25
C PRO A 62 6.14 -8.05 -12.43
N LYS A 63 7.18 -8.83 -12.69
CA LYS A 63 8.50 -8.74 -12.08
C LYS A 63 8.50 -9.15 -10.62
N LEU A 64 7.93 -8.32 -9.75
CA LEU A 64 7.81 -8.59 -8.31
C LEU A 64 6.37 -8.30 -7.91
N ASP A 65 5.63 -9.32 -7.46
CA ASP A 65 4.24 -9.16 -7.03
C ASP A 65 4.15 -8.50 -5.65
N GLY A 66 2.91 -8.25 -5.21
CA GLY A 66 2.68 -7.56 -3.94
C GLY A 66 3.21 -8.33 -2.74
N LEU A 67 3.11 -9.65 -2.76
CA LEU A 67 3.62 -10.48 -1.67
C LEU A 67 5.16 -10.47 -1.64
N GLY A 68 5.80 -10.53 -2.80
CA GLY A 68 7.24 -10.41 -2.92
C GLY A 68 7.74 -9.05 -2.47
N LEU A 69 7.03 -7.99 -2.82
CA LEU A 69 7.36 -6.64 -2.36
C LEU A 69 7.26 -6.53 -0.84
N LEU A 70 6.19 -7.05 -0.24
CA LEU A 70 6.00 -7.07 1.20
C LEU A 70 7.17 -7.78 1.90
N ARG A 71 7.54 -8.96 1.41
CA ARG A 71 8.66 -9.72 1.96
C ARG A 71 9.97 -8.95 1.89
N ALA A 72 10.24 -8.32 0.76
CA ALA A 72 11.45 -7.52 0.56
C ALA A 72 11.50 -6.32 1.52
N ILE A 73 10.37 -5.65 1.71
CA ILE A 73 10.26 -4.52 2.65
C ILE A 73 10.55 -4.98 4.08
N ARG A 74 9.96 -6.11 4.50
CA ARG A 74 10.18 -6.62 5.87
C ARG A 74 11.60 -7.13 6.09
N ALA A 75 12.28 -7.56 5.04
CA ALA A 75 13.68 -8.02 5.12
C ALA A 75 14.69 -6.87 5.13
N ALA A 76 14.33 -5.68 4.66
CA ALA A 76 15.22 -4.52 4.63
C ALA A 76 15.14 -3.75 5.95
N PRO A 77 16.24 -3.64 6.72
CA PRO A 77 16.20 -3.01 8.06
C PRO A 77 15.63 -1.59 8.06
N GLN A 78 15.94 -0.79 7.03
CA GLN A 78 15.48 0.59 6.93
C GLN A 78 14.01 0.71 6.51
N LEU A 79 13.39 -0.37 6.02
CA LEU A 79 12.01 -0.38 5.55
C LEU A 79 11.08 -1.26 6.40
N ARG A 80 11.62 -1.97 7.36
CA ARG A 80 10.92 -3.03 8.09
C ARG A 80 9.61 -2.57 8.74
N ASN A 81 9.53 -1.32 9.15
CA ASN A 81 8.35 -0.78 9.83
C ASN A 81 7.40 -0.02 8.90
N THR A 82 7.64 -0.06 7.60
CA THR A 82 6.74 0.58 6.62
C THR A 82 5.37 -0.08 6.68
N GLY A 83 4.30 0.72 6.75
CA GLY A 83 2.94 0.22 6.66
C GLY A 83 2.67 -0.36 5.28
N PHE A 84 1.89 -1.43 5.20
CA PHE A 84 1.59 -2.09 3.94
C PHE A 84 0.12 -2.50 3.91
N ILE A 85 -0.59 -2.03 2.89
CA ILE A 85 -1.98 -2.44 2.61
C ILE A 85 -1.98 -3.14 1.26
N MET A 86 -2.44 -4.40 1.24
CA MET A 86 -2.52 -5.19 0.02
C MET A 86 -3.87 -4.96 -0.66
N LEU A 87 -3.84 -4.60 -1.95
CA LEU A 87 -5.05 -4.55 -2.78
C LEU A 87 -5.24 -5.90 -3.45
N THR A 88 -6.44 -6.45 -3.40
CA THR A 88 -6.75 -7.74 -4.00
C THR A 88 -8.10 -7.68 -4.71
N GLY A 89 -8.23 -8.41 -5.82
CA GLY A 89 -9.49 -8.49 -6.55
C GLY A 89 -10.57 -9.29 -5.84
N ARG A 90 -10.20 -10.06 -4.83
CA ARG A 90 -11.14 -10.82 -4.00
C ARG A 90 -10.45 -11.25 -2.71
N ALA A 91 -11.27 -11.54 -1.69
CA ALA A 91 -10.77 -12.04 -0.42
C ALA A 91 -10.40 -13.52 -0.56
N ASP A 92 -9.18 -13.79 -1.02
CA ASP A 92 -8.62 -15.13 -1.09
C ASP A 92 -8.00 -15.47 0.27
N GLY A 93 -8.56 -16.48 0.95
CA GLY A 93 -8.10 -16.86 2.28
C GLY A 93 -6.63 -17.25 2.34
N ASP A 94 -6.12 -17.92 1.30
CA ASP A 94 -4.71 -18.31 1.24
C ASP A 94 -3.80 -17.10 1.07
N LEU A 95 -4.18 -16.16 0.21
CA LEU A 95 -3.43 -14.92 0.01
C LEU A 95 -3.41 -14.11 1.31
N VAL A 96 -4.55 -13.96 1.96
CA VAL A 96 -4.65 -13.20 3.21
C VAL A 96 -3.77 -13.83 4.29
N ARG A 97 -3.81 -15.16 4.45
CA ARG A 97 -2.97 -15.86 5.43
C ARG A 97 -1.50 -15.66 5.16
N ARG A 98 -1.07 -15.77 3.90
CA ARG A 98 0.34 -15.56 3.53
C ARG A 98 0.77 -14.12 3.77
N ALA A 99 -0.08 -13.16 3.42
CA ALA A 99 0.21 -11.75 3.66
C ALA A 99 0.36 -11.46 5.16
N VAL A 100 -0.51 -12.05 6.00
CA VAL A 100 -0.41 -11.92 7.46
C VAL A 100 0.90 -12.51 7.98
N GLN A 101 1.29 -13.69 7.47
CA GLN A 101 2.57 -14.31 7.85
C GLN A 101 3.78 -13.40 7.55
N PHE A 102 3.71 -12.64 6.44
CA PHE A 102 4.80 -11.75 6.06
C PHE A 102 4.65 -10.33 6.58
N GLY A 103 3.68 -10.09 7.46
CA GLY A 103 3.57 -8.83 8.18
C GLY A 103 2.80 -7.73 7.47
N VAL A 104 1.76 -8.08 6.68
CA VAL A 104 0.86 -7.07 6.12
C VAL A 104 0.10 -6.38 7.26
N ASN A 105 -0.11 -5.07 7.14
CA ASN A 105 -0.87 -4.32 8.13
C ASN A 105 -2.37 -4.41 7.88
N ASN A 106 -2.78 -4.44 6.62
CA ASN A 106 -4.19 -4.55 6.27
C ASN A 106 -4.34 -4.97 4.80
N TYR A 107 -5.54 -5.29 4.39
CA TYR A 107 -5.85 -5.55 2.98
C TYR A 107 -7.15 -4.86 2.60
N LEU A 108 -7.33 -4.60 1.31
CA LEU A 108 -8.50 -3.93 0.75
C LEU A 108 -8.94 -4.65 -0.52
N VAL A 109 -10.20 -5.06 -0.57
CA VAL A 109 -10.75 -5.80 -1.70
C VAL A 109 -11.31 -4.82 -2.74
N LYS A 110 -10.96 -5.03 -4.01
CA LYS A 110 -11.50 -4.26 -5.13
C LYS A 110 -12.86 -4.83 -5.58
N PRO A 111 -13.81 -4.00 -5.95
CA PRO A 111 -13.79 -2.54 -5.96
C PRO A 111 -13.99 -1.97 -4.55
N PHE A 112 -13.43 -0.79 -4.31
CA PHE A 112 -13.52 -0.13 -3.00
C PHE A 112 -14.02 1.30 -3.14
N THR A 113 -14.54 1.84 -2.03
CA THR A 113 -14.92 3.25 -1.93
C THR A 113 -13.82 4.04 -1.21
N VAL A 114 -13.84 5.36 -1.31
CA VAL A 114 -12.93 6.23 -0.57
C VAL A 114 -13.11 6.02 0.94
N ALA A 115 -14.35 5.82 1.40
CA ALA A 115 -14.62 5.55 2.81
C ALA A 115 -13.96 4.26 3.28
N MET A 116 -13.99 3.21 2.46
CA MET A 116 -13.33 1.93 2.77
C MET A 116 -11.80 2.10 2.81
N LEU A 117 -11.24 2.81 1.84
CA LEU A 117 -9.80 3.10 1.79
C LEU A 117 -9.37 3.85 3.05
N ARG A 118 -10.11 4.90 3.44
CA ARG A 118 -9.84 5.66 4.65
C ARG A 118 -9.88 4.77 5.88
N GLN A 119 -10.91 3.92 6.01
CA GLN A 119 -11.06 3.03 7.15
C GLN A 119 -9.86 2.08 7.28
N LYS A 120 -9.40 1.52 6.16
CA LYS A 120 -8.24 0.61 6.17
C LYS A 120 -6.96 1.30 6.63
N ILE A 121 -6.77 2.56 6.25
CA ILE A 121 -5.63 3.36 6.70
C ILE A 121 -5.78 3.69 8.19
N GLU A 122 -6.96 4.06 8.61
CA GLU A 122 -7.22 4.39 10.02
C GLU A 122 -7.09 3.17 10.93
N ASP A 123 -7.38 1.97 10.44
CA ASP A 123 -7.15 0.73 11.17
C ASP A 123 -5.66 0.51 11.47
N VAL A 124 -4.77 1.07 10.66
CA VAL A 124 -3.31 0.94 10.83
C VAL A 124 -2.76 2.06 11.73
N TYR A 125 -3.20 3.29 11.50
CA TYR A 125 -2.58 4.48 12.10
C TYR A 125 -3.45 5.19 13.14
N GLY A 126 -4.70 4.81 13.28
CA GLY A 126 -5.68 5.58 14.04
C GLY A 126 -6.33 6.66 13.18
N ALA A 127 -7.26 7.40 13.76
CA ALA A 127 -8.05 8.39 13.03
C ALA A 127 -7.15 9.46 12.40
N LEU A 128 -7.40 9.74 11.13
CA LEU A 128 -6.68 10.77 10.38
C LEU A 128 -7.28 12.15 10.63
N THR A 129 -6.43 13.12 10.68
CA THR A 129 -6.85 14.53 10.86
C THR A 129 -6.56 15.37 9.63
#